data_e41c27493325d829c2da2dfa89b03d2c
#
_entry.id   e41c27493325d829c2da2dfa89b03d2c
#
_cell.length_a   1.000
_cell.length_b   1.000
_cell.length_c   1.000
_cell.angle_alpha   90.00
_cell.angle_beta   90.00
_cell.angle_gamma   90.00
#
_symmetry.space_group_name_H-M   'P 1'
#
loop_
_entity.id
_entity.type
_entity.pdbx_description
1 polymer ?
#
loop_
_entity_poly.entity_id
_entity_poly.type
_entity_poly.pdbx_seq_one_letter_code
_entity_poly.pdbx_strand_id
1 'polypeptide(L)'
;YYAQMDAYLAKDLVEIEKIADPFAEDFARKHLEDKLHYFVGAGCLYGATYSYAMCYWEEMHWIRTKSIHSAEFFHGMLEIVDKDTPVTVFVGEDAQRPLGLRVAKFLPRICENFTIIDTHDYPLEGIDEKYRGRMCYAIMHAVTNRIDAHVEAISGHDMAIRRYYRKLAY
;
A
#
# COMPACT_ATOMS: atom_id res chain seq x y z
N TYR A 1 19.07 -7.91 -15.76
CA TYR A 1 17.74 -7.71 -15.24
C TYR A 1 16.96 -9.02 -15.20
N TYR A 2 16.50 -9.55 -16.34
CA TYR A 2 15.63 -10.73 -16.38
C TYR A 2 16.23 -11.97 -15.72
N ALA A 3 17.53 -12.24 -15.93
CA ALA A 3 18.21 -13.38 -15.29
C ALA A 3 18.19 -13.30 -13.74
N GLN A 4 18.27 -12.12 -13.18
CA GLN A 4 18.17 -11.94 -11.73
C GLN A 4 16.73 -12.11 -11.26
N MET A 5 15.76 -11.59 -12.01
CA MET A 5 14.35 -11.82 -11.69
C MET A 5 13.99 -13.30 -11.72
N ASP A 6 14.37 -14.03 -12.76
CA ASP A 6 14.10 -15.45 -12.89
C ASP A 6 14.73 -16.27 -11.75
N ALA A 7 15.94 -15.86 -11.30
CA ALA A 7 16.67 -16.58 -10.27
C ALA A 7 16.21 -16.27 -8.84
N TYR A 8 15.76 -15.05 -8.54
CA TYR A 8 15.61 -14.57 -7.16
C TYR A 8 14.25 -14.01 -6.81
N LEU A 9 13.52 -13.36 -7.75
CA LEU A 9 12.34 -12.58 -7.40
C LEU A 9 11.27 -13.36 -6.66
N ALA A 10 10.95 -14.57 -7.09
CA ALA A 10 9.91 -15.38 -6.45
C ALA A 10 10.26 -15.72 -4.99
N LYS A 11 11.53 -16.07 -4.72
CA LYS A 11 12.02 -16.34 -3.37
C LYS A 11 11.96 -15.07 -2.52
N ASP A 12 12.41 -13.94 -3.08
CA ASP A 12 12.44 -12.67 -2.37
C ASP A 12 11.04 -12.20 -1.99
N LEU A 13 10.05 -12.33 -2.88
CA LEU A 13 8.66 -11.95 -2.58
C LEU A 13 8.06 -12.81 -1.47
N VAL A 14 8.33 -14.11 -1.45
CA VAL A 14 7.90 -14.99 -0.35
C VAL A 14 8.54 -14.57 0.97
N GLU A 15 9.80 -14.16 0.96
CA GLU A 15 10.48 -13.69 2.17
C GLU A 15 9.95 -12.33 2.64
N ILE A 16 9.66 -11.43 1.71
CA ILE A 16 8.99 -10.15 2.00
C ILE A 16 7.63 -10.37 2.67
N GLU A 17 6.83 -11.31 2.17
CA GLU A 17 5.55 -11.66 2.80
C GLU A 17 5.73 -12.10 4.26
N LYS A 18 6.73 -12.95 4.55
CA LYS A 18 7.02 -13.39 5.92
C LYS A 18 7.48 -12.24 6.83
N ILE A 19 8.36 -11.37 6.31
CA ILE A 19 8.85 -10.19 7.04
C ILE A 19 7.70 -9.23 7.34
N ALA A 20 6.82 -9.03 6.38
CA ALA A 20 5.69 -8.11 6.49
C ALA A 20 4.54 -8.65 7.37
N ASP A 21 4.46 -9.95 7.61
CA ASP A 21 3.30 -10.60 8.24
C ASP A 21 2.89 -10.01 9.60
N PRO A 22 3.82 -9.82 10.58
CA PRO A 22 3.45 -9.21 11.86
C PRO A 22 2.95 -7.77 11.72
N PHE A 23 3.61 -6.97 10.88
CA PHE A 23 3.18 -5.61 10.57
C PHE A 23 1.78 -5.61 9.92
N ALA A 24 1.54 -6.53 9.00
CA ALA A 24 0.29 -6.65 8.27
C ALA A 24 -0.89 -7.00 9.19
N GLU A 25 -0.67 -7.87 10.18
CA GLU A 25 -1.67 -8.20 11.21
C GLU A 25 -2.01 -6.96 12.05
N ASP A 26 -1.01 -6.26 12.55
CA ASP A 26 -1.21 -5.04 13.35
C ASP A 26 -1.93 -3.96 12.54
N PHE A 27 -1.54 -3.77 11.27
CA PHE A 27 -2.18 -2.84 10.36
C PHE A 27 -3.67 -3.19 10.13
N ALA A 28 -3.97 -4.45 9.86
CA ALA A 28 -5.33 -4.90 9.64
C ALA A 28 -6.21 -4.67 10.89
N ARG A 29 -5.72 -5.03 12.09
CA ARG A 29 -6.42 -4.79 13.35
C ARG A 29 -6.69 -3.30 13.60
N LYS A 30 -5.72 -2.45 13.27
CA LYS A 30 -5.83 -1.00 13.47
C LYS A 30 -6.83 -0.35 12.54
N HIS A 31 -6.92 -0.80 11.28
CA HIS A 31 -7.59 -0.08 10.21
C HIS A 31 -8.88 -0.71 9.70
N LEU A 32 -9.24 -1.91 10.18
CA LEU A 32 -10.44 -2.63 9.77
C LEU A 32 -11.75 -1.82 9.93
N GLU A 33 -11.83 -1.00 10.97
CA GLU A 33 -13.03 -0.20 11.31
C GLU A 33 -12.94 1.26 10.80
N ASP A 34 -11.96 1.58 9.96
CA ASP A 34 -11.83 2.93 9.41
C ASP A 34 -13.05 3.29 8.56
N LYS A 35 -13.62 4.47 8.81
CA LYS A 35 -14.74 4.97 8.01
C LYS A 35 -14.31 5.44 6.62
N LEU A 36 -13.09 5.94 6.53
CA LEU A 36 -12.44 6.40 5.31
C LEU A 36 -10.92 6.34 5.52
N HIS A 37 -10.21 5.56 4.70
CA HIS A 37 -8.76 5.45 4.72
C HIS A 37 -8.12 6.15 3.51
N TYR A 38 -7.10 6.93 3.74
CA TYR A 38 -6.37 7.63 2.67
C TYR A 38 -5.10 6.89 2.29
N PHE A 39 -4.93 6.63 0.99
CA PHE A 39 -3.72 6.05 0.42
C PHE A 39 -2.99 7.07 -0.43
N VAL A 40 -1.71 7.30 -0.16
CA VAL A 40 -0.88 8.29 -0.84
C VAL A 40 0.30 7.59 -1.51
N GLY A 41 0.56 7.88 -2.78
CA GLY A 41 1.67 7.30 -3.51
C GLY A 41 2.15 8.18 -4.65
N ALA A 42 3.31 7.89 -5.20
CA ALA A 42 3.88 8.60 -6.34
C ALA A 42 4.63 7.65 -7.27
N GLY A 43 4.95 8.12 -8.47
CA GLY A 43 5.78 7.41 -9.43
C GLY A 43 5.26 6.05 -9.81
N CYS A 44 6.14 5.05 -9.78
CA CYS A 44 5.79 3.66 -10.09
C CYS A 44 4.72 3.08 -9.16
N LEU A 45 4.55 3.63 -7.95
CA LEU A 45 3.54 3.17 -7.00
C LEU A 45 2.20 3.92 -7.07
N TYR A 46 2.07 5.00 -7.85
CA TYR A 46 0.78 5.70 -7.87
C TYR A 46 -0.36 4.84 -8.44
N GLY A 47 -0.11 4.17 -9.56
CA GLY A 47 -1.09 3.23 -10.13
C GLY A 47 -1.43 2.08 -9.19
N ALA A 48 -0.42 1.56 -8.49
CA ALA A 48 -0.58 0.53 -7.46
C ALA A 48 -1.41 1.04 -6.27
N THR A 49 -1.14 2.24 -5.78
CA THR A 49 -1.88 2.91 -4.70
C THR A 49 -3.35 3.10 -5.06
N TYR A 50 -3.62 3.57 -6.28
CA TYR A 50 -4.98 3.72 -6.81
C TYR A 50 -5.71 2.38 -6.88
N SER A 51 -5.04 1.36 -7.45
CA SER A 51 -5.61 0.02 -7.56
C SER A 51 -5.87 -0.60 -6.19
N TYR A 52 -4.95 -0.46 -5.24
CA TYR A 52 -5.09 -1.00 -3.89
C TYR A 52 -6.29 -0.38 -3.15
N ALA A 53 -6.42 0.94 -3.21
CA ALA A 53 -7.55 1.65 -2.66
C ALA A 53 -8.89 1.16 -3.26
N MET A 54 -9.00 1.16 -4.59
CA MET A 54 -10.26 0.88 -5.28
C MET A 54 -10.57 -0.62 -5.36
N CYS A 55 -9.61 -1.44 -5.80
CA CYS A 55 -9.90 -2.84 -6.11
C CYS A 55 -9.86 -3.72 -4.86
N TYR A 56 -8.95 -3.45 -3.93
CA TYR A 56 -8.85 -4.26 -2.71
C TYR A 56 -9.73 -3.70 -1.60
N TRP A 57 -9.50 -2.47 -1.19
CA TRP A 57 -10.22 -1.94 -0.03
C TRP A 57 -11.70 -1.64 -0.32
N GLU A 58 -12.02 -0.98 -1.42
CA GLU A 58 -13.43 -0.67 -1.73
C GLU A 58 -14.17 -1.89 -2.31
N GLU A 59 -13.62 -2.56 -3.32
CA GLU A 59 -14.30 -3.65 -4.01
C GLU A 59 -14.33 -4.94 -3.18
N MET A 60 -13.21 -5.31 -2.55
CA MET A 60 -13.06 -6.60 -1.88
C MET A 60 -13.38 -6.52 -0.39
N HIS A 61 -12.86 -5.53 0.34
CA HIS A 61 -13.09 -5.37 1.79
C HIS A 61 -14.29 -4.49 2.15
N TRP A 62 -14.84 -3.72 1.18
CA TRP A 62 -15.95 -2.80 1.36
C TRP A 62 -15.67 -1.65 2.32
N ILE A 63 -14.42 -1.29 2.47
CA ILE A 63 -13.95 -0.16 3.27
C ILE A 63 -13.75 1.04 2.34
N ARG A 64 -14.29 2.21 2.72
CA ARG A 64 -14.17 3.41 1.90
C ARG A 64 -12.75 3.94 1.91
N THR A 65 -12.28 4.39 0.75
CA THR A 65 -10.94 4.94 0.60
C THR A 65 -10.90 6.18 -0.26
N LYS A 66 -9.74 6.82 -0.24
CA LYS A 66 -9.36 7.82 -1.24
C LYS A 66 -7.87 7.67 -1.54
N SER A 67 -7.53 7.42 -2.80
CA SER A 67 -6.15 7.49 -3.27
C SER A 67 -5.79 8.90 -3.71
N ILE A 68 -4.56 9.33 -3.46
CA ILE A 68 -4.06 10.62 -3.91
C ILE A 68 -2.59 10.55 -4.30
N HIS A 69 -2.20 11.31 -5.31
CA HIS A 69 -0.81 11.44 -5.70
C HIS A 69 -0.04 12.28 -4.68
N SER A 70 1.19 11.86 -4.31
CA SER A 70 1.98 12.56 -3.29
C SER A 70 2.27 14.03 -3.61
N ALA A 71 2.37 14.39 -4.90
CA ALA A 71 2.55 15.78 -5.30
C ALA A 71 1.30 16.63 -5.03
N GLU A 72 0.10 16.02 -5.10
CA GLU A 72 -1.18 16.70 -4.88
C GLU A 72 -1.59 16.78 -3.41
N PHE A 73 -0.96 15.97 -2.55
CA PHE A 73 -1.23 15.99 -1.11
C PHE A 73 -1.21 17.40 -0.53
N PHE A 74 -0.23 18.21 -0.94
CA PHE A 74 -0.04 19.57 -0.44
C PHE A 74 -0.93 20.63 -1.10
N HIS A 75 -1.78 20.26 -2.07
CA HIS A 75 -2.71 21.18 -2.73
C HIS A 75 -4.07 21.26 -2.06
N GLY A 76 -4.46 20.26 -1.29
CA GLY A 76 -5.77 20.29 -0.67
C GLY A 76 -5.96 19.23 0.42
N MET A 77 -5.44 18.00 0.21
CA MET A 77 -5.66 16.93 1.17
C MET A 77 -5.11 17.26 2.56
N LEU A 78 -3.97 17.94 2.66
CA LEU A 78 -3.38 18.31 3.95
C LEU A 78 -4.34 19.10 4.87
N GLU A 79 -5.31 19.83 4.29
CA GLU A 79 -6.26 20.65 5.05
C GLU A 79 -7.38 19.84 5.73
N ILE A 80 -7.57 18.58 5.29
CA ILE A 80 -8.58 17.67 5.85
C ILE A 80 -7.96 16.56 6.71
N VAL A 81 -6.63 16.53 6.81
CA VAL A 81 -5.91 15.59 7.67
C VAL A 81 -5.79 16.18 9.07
N ASP A 82 -6.30 15.47 10.02
CA ASP A 82 -6.17 15.74 11.45
C ASP A 82 -5.40 14.63 12.16
N LYS A 83 -5.34 14.74 13.49
CA LYS A 83 -4.60 13.81 14.34
C LYS A 83 -4.98 12.35 14.13
N ASP A 84 -6.27 12.07 13.94
CA ASP A 84 -6.82 10.72 13.94
C ASP A 84 -7.10 10.20 12.51
N THR A 85 -6.87 11.00 11.48
CA THR A 85 -7.11 10.63 10.08
C THR A 85 -6.22 9.47 9.66
N PRO A 86 -6.76 8.31 9.21
CA PRO A 86 -5.94 7.19 8.78
C PRO A 86 -5.33 7.46 7.40
N VAL A 87 -4.01 7.56 7.35
CA VAL A 87 -3.24 7.83 6.13
C VAL A 87 -2.11 6.82 5.95
N THR A 88 -2.10 6.11 4.84
CA THR A 88 -0.97 5.26 4.45
C THR A 88 -0.24 5.86 3.26
N VAL A 89 1.08 6.01 3.40
CA VAL A 89 1.96 6.50 2.33
C VAL A 89 2.82 5.37 1.81
N PHE A 90 2.71 5.10 0.50
CA PHE A 90 3.59 4.18 -0.20
C PHE A 90 4.77 4.93 -0.80
N VAL A 91 5.97 4.52 -0.44
CA VAL A 91 7.23 5.14 -0.88
C VAL A 91 7.99 4.14 -1.76
N GLY A 92 8.15 4.49 -3.03
CA GLY A 92 8.91 3.69 -4.00
C GLY A 92 10.38 4.10 -4.08
N GLU A 93 11.12 3.39 -4.93
CA GLU A 93 12.57 3.60 -5.14
C GLU A 93 12.88 4.14 -6.55
N ASP A 94 11.88 4.75 -7.21
CA ASP A 94 12.06 5.41 -8.50
C ASP A 94 12.44 6.91 -8.37
N ALA A 95 12.54 7.59 -9.50
CA ALA A 95 12.90 9.01 -9.55
C ALA A 95 11.92 9.92 -8.78
N GLN A 96 10.71 9.46 -8.47
CA GLN A 96 9.71 10.23 -7.73
C GLN A 96 9.68 9.92 -6.22
N ARG A 97 10.59 9.08 -5.73
CA ARG A 97 10.78 8.83 -4.30
C ARG A 97 10.77 10.09 -3.43
N PRO A 98 11.42 11.22 -3.83
CA PRO A 98 11.38 12.45 -3.03
C PRO A 98 9.99 12.99 -2.74
N LEU A 99 9.00 12.74 -3.59
CA LEU A 99 7.62 13.18 -3.38
C LEU A 99 6.95 12.38 -2.25
N GLY A 100 7.12 11.07 -2.22
CA GLY A 100 6.64 10.21 -1.13
C GLY A 100 7.31 10.56 0.21
N LEU A 101 8.64 10.70 0.20
CA LEU A 101 9.41 11.08 1.39
C LEU A 101 9.02 12.46 1.92
N ARG A 102 8.64 13.40 1.05
CA ARG A 102 8.14 14.71 1.47
C ARG A 102 6.86 14.59 2.28
N VAL A 103 5.91 13.76 1.85
CA VAL A 103 4.67 13.50 2.60
C VAL A 103 4.98 12.79 3.90
N ALA A 104 5.76 11.71 3.86
CA ALA A 104 6.15 10.93 5.03
C ALA A 104 6.82 11.79 6.13
N LYS A 105 7.67 12.74 5.73
CA LYS A 105 8.34 13.68 6.65
C LYS A 105 7.38 14.72 7.21
N PHE A 106 6.34 15.09 6.47
CA PHE A 106 5.40 16.14 6.89
C PHE A 106 4.30 15.60 7.80
N LEU A 107 3.75 14.42 7.52
CA LEU A 107 2.60 13.84 8.23
C LEU A 107 2.71 13.84 9.76
N PRO A 108 3.85 13.48 10.39
CA PRO A 108 3.98 13.48 11.85
C PRO A 108 3.72 14.82 12.54
N ARG A 109 3.67 15.90 11.76
CA ARG A 109 3.40 17.25 12.28
C ARG A 109 1.90 17.52 12.51
N ILE A 110 1.03 16.76 11.85
CA ILE A 110 -0.42 17.00 11.82
C ILE A 110 -1.26 15.75 12.09
N CYS A 111 -0.67 14.56 12.01
CA CYS A 111 -1.36 13.28 12.10
C CYS A 111 -0.58 12.32 12.99
N GLU A 112 -1.28 11.55 13.83
CA GLU A 112 -0.72 10.45 14.63
C GLU A 112 -1.12 9.08 14.05
N ASN A 113 -2.20 9.03 13.26
CA ASN A 113 -2.74 7.81 12.65
C ASN A 113 -2.23 7.61 11.22
N PHE A 114 -0.91 7.67 11.03
CA PHE A 114 -0.30 7.42 9.73
C PHE A 114 0.54 6.15 9.72
N THR A 115 0.74 5.61 8.53
CA THR A 115 1.61 4.46 8.25
C THR A 115 2.45 4.77 7.02
N ILE A 116 3.74 4.43 7.06
CA ILE A 116 4.63 4.51 5.91
C ILE A 116 5.02 3.10 5.51
N ILE A 117 4.79 2.75 4.25
CA ILE A 117 5.26 1.50 3.64
C ILE A 117 6.29 1.88 2.60
N ASP A 118 7.55 1.71 2.95
CA ASP A 118 8.69 2.03 2.07
C ASP A 118 9.24 0.73 1.47
N THR A 119 9.28 0.64 0.15
CA THR A 119 9.82 -0.56 -0.52
C THR A 119 11.29 -0.79 -0.24
N HIS A 120 12.02 0.25 0.18
CA HIS A 120 13.43 0.15 0.55
C HIS A 120 13.67 -0.69 1.83
N ASP A 121 12.68 -0.81 2.70
CA ASP A 121 12.78 -1.55 3.97
C ASP A 121 12.74 -3.08 3.76
N TYR A 122 12.43 -3.52 2.53
CA TYR A 122 12.31 -4.94 2.20
C TYR A 122 13.48 -5.42 1.34
N PRO A 123 14.16 -6.50 1.72
CA PRO A 123 15.32 -7.01 0.99
C PRO A 123 14.93 -7.63 -0.35
N LEU A 124 15.79 -7.47 -1.34
CA LEU A 124 15.79 -8.21 -2.60
C LEU A 124 17.18 -8.83 -2.78
N GLU A 125 17.35 -10.07 -2.31
CA GLU A 125 18.63 -10.78 -2.38
C GLU A 125 18.96 -11.20 -3.81
N GLY A 126 20.15 -10.85 -4.31
CA GLY A 126 20.61 -11.22 -5.65
C GLY A 126 20.06 -10.33 -6.78
N ILE A 127 19.24 -9.34 -6.47
CA ILE A 127 18.77 -8.32 -7.41
C ILE A 127 19.58 -7.04 -7.20
N ASP A 128 20.29 -6.59 -8.24
CA ASP A 128 21.09 -5.36 -8.20
C ASP A 128 20.23 -4.14 -7.81
N GLU A 129 20.76 -3.26 -6.99
CA GLU A 129 20.13 -2.04 -6.52
C GLU A 129 19.55 -1.17 -7.65
N LYS A 130 20.25 -1.08 -8.78
CA LYS A 130 19.78 -0.34 -9.98
C LYS A 130 18.46 -0.83 -10.56
N TYR A 131 18.00 -2.04 -10.18
CA TYR A 131 16.75 -2.62 -10.64
C TYR A 131 15.62 -2.51 -9.62
N ARG A 132 15.91 -2.17 -8.36
CA ARG A 132 14.94 -2.12 -7.27
C ARG A 132 13.75 -1.21 -7.58
N GLY A 133 14.00 -0.04 -8.14
CA GLY A 133 12.93 0.89 -8.55
C GLY A 133 11.90 0.30 -9.51
N ARG A 134 12.26 -0.74 -10.27
CA ARG A 134 11.33 -1.48 -11.15
C ARG A 134 10.55 -2.58 -10.41
N MET A 135 11.01 -2.95 -9.21
CA MET A 135 10.38 -3.99 -8.38
C MET A 135 9.43 -3.42 -7.33
N CYS A 136 9.35 -2.10 -7.16
CA CYS A 136 8.53 -1.46 -6.13
C CYS A 136 7.09 -1.96 -6.12
N TYR A 137 6.48 -2.16 -7.30
CA TYR A 137 5.12 -2.69 -7.39
C TYR A 137 5.02 -4.11 -6.81
N ALA A 138 5.96 -4.99 -7.16
CA ALA A 138 5.95 -6.37 -6.68
C ALA A 138 6.19 -6.43 -5.16
N ILE A 139 7.12 -5.62 -4.65
CA ILE A 139 7.38 -5.50 -3.20
C ILE A 139 6.13 -5.01 -2.47
N MET A 140 5.54 -3.89 -2.93
CA MET A 140 4.32 -3.36 -2.34
C MET A 140 3.21 -4.41 -2.34
N HIS A 141 3.05 -5.15 -3.44
CA HIS A 141 2.02 -6.17 -3.58
C HIS A 141 2.22 -7.33 -2.58
N ALA A 142 3.46 -7.79 -2.38
CA ALA A 142 3.76 -8.81 -1.37
C ALA A 142 3.37 -8.34 0.04
N VAL A 143 3.68 -7.09 0.39
CA VAL A 143 3.30 -6.50 1.69
C VAL A 143 1.78 -6.39 1.83
N THR A 144 1.11 -5.82 0.82
CA THR A 144 -0.34 -5.59 0.87
C THR A 144 -1.14 -6.89 0.81
N ASN A 145 -0.68 -7.93 0.13
CA ASN A 145 -1.29 -9.26 0.18
C ASN A 145 -1.37 -9.81 1.60
N ARG A 146 -0.36 -9.55 2.44
CA ARG A 146 -0.41 -9.97 3.85
C ARG A 146 -1.44 -9.16 4.63
N ILE A 147 -1.54 -7.85 4.37
CA ILE A 147 -2.58 -7.00 4.98
C ILE A 147 -3.97 -7.54 4.61
N ASP A 148 -4.21 -7.81 3.33
CA ASP A 148 -5.51 -8.27 2.85
C ASP A 148 -5.90 -9.64 3.45
N ALA A 149 -4.94 -10.56 3.55
CA ALA A 149 -5.15 -11.85 4.20
C ALA A 149 -5.56 -11.70 5.67
N HIS A 150 -4.95 -10.76 6.41
CA HIS A 150 -5.32 -10.49 7.79
C HIS A 150 -6.64 -9.75 7.91
N VAL A 151 -6.94 -8.79 7.03
CA VAL A 151 -8.26 -8.12 6.98
C VAL A 151 -9.36 -9.14 6.75
N GLU A 152 -9.21 -10.06 5.79
CA GLU A 152 -10.16 -11.14 5.54
C GLU A 152 -10.34 -12.04 6.77
N ALA A 153 -9.22 -12.52 7.34
CA ALA A 153 -9.25 -13.43 8.47
C ALA A 153 -9.89 -12.82 9.73
N ILE A 154 -9.61 -11.55 10.02
CA ILE A 154 -10.11 -10.86 11.20
C ILE A 154 -11.57 -10.44 11.03
N SER A 155 -11.94 -9.91 9.85
CA SER A 155 -13.30 -9.48 9.55
C SER A 155 -14.26 -10.65 9.35
N GLY A 156 -13.77 -11.80 8.92
CA GLY A 156 -14.57 -12.92 8.45
C GLY A 156 -15.31 -12.64 7.14
N HIS A 157 -14.96 -11.54 6.44
CA HIS A 157 -15.52 -11.18 5.16
C HIS A 157 -14.69 -11.76 4.02
N ASP A 158 -15.24 -12.72 3.29
CA ASP A 158 -14.60 -13.33 2.12
C ASP A 158 -14.41 -12.28 1.00
N MET A 159 -13.13 -12.01 0.66
CA MET A 159 -12.74 -11.06 -0.38
C MET A 159 -13.30 -11.39 -1.78
N ALA A 160 -13.73 -12.62 -2.04
CA ALA A 160 -14.33 -13.00 -3.32
C ALA A 160 -15.79 -12.55 -3.46
N ILE A 161 -16.46 -12.19 -2.36
CA ILE A 161 -17.84 -11.76 -2.40
C ILE A 161 -17.95 -10.36 -3.01
N ARG A 162 -18.93 -10.20 -3.91
CA ARG A 162 -19.26 -8.91 -4.54
C ARG A 162 -20.74 -8.60 -4.29
N ARG A 163 -21.06 -7.31 -4.03
CA ARG A 163 -22.45 -6.85 -3.88
C ARG A 163 -23.17 -6.78 -5.22
N TYR A 164 -22.52 -6.15 -6.21
CA TYR A 164 -23.15 -5.76 -7.46
C TYR A 164 -22.40 -6.23 -8.71
N TYR A 165 -21.06 -6.29 -8.63
CA TYR A 165 -20.21 -6.67 -9.74
C TYR A 165 -20.60 -8.04 -10.29
N ARG A 166 -20.88 -8.12 -11.59
CA ARG A 166 -21.38 -9.31 -12.30
C ARG A 166 -22.71 -9.90 -11.74
N LYS A 167 -23.43 -9.15 -10.92
CA LYS A 167 -24.78 -9.54 -10.41
C LYS A 167 -25.87 -8.64 -10.95
N LEU A 168 -25.56 -7.40 -11.27
CA LEU A 168 -26.46 -6.44 -11.89
C LEU A 168 -25.99 -6.10 -13.29
N ALA A 169 -26.93 -5.87 -14.20
CA ALA A 169 -26.63 -5.31 -15.51
C ALA A 169 -26.33 -3.81 -15.37
N TYR A 170 -25.27 -3.33 -16.05
CA TYR A 170 -24.88 -1.93 -16.16
C TYR A 170 -24.14 -1.65 -17.46
#